data_33bb12c50fdd818d7eb088b878a97d46
#
_entry.id   33bb12c50fdd818d7eb088b878a97d46
#
_cell.length_a   1.000
_cell.length_b   1.000
_cell.length_c   1.000
_cell.angle_alpha   90.00
_cell.angle_beta   90.00
_cell.angle_gamma   90.00
#
_symmetry.space_group_name_H-M   'P 1'
#
loop_
_entity.id
_entity.type
_entity.pdbx_description
1 polymer ?
#
loop_
_entity_poly.entity_id
_entity_poly.type
_entity_poly.pdbx_seq_one_letter_code
_entity_poly.pdbx_strand_id
1 'polypeptide(L)'
;MSETALVESIRAEMSQKRAEGMEYLLVTPGNYGADYLREHMELPFEKNIKCSNYVGETIDMAVNMGAKGILFVAHIGKFVKVASGIMNTHSHSADTRMETLCANAVRAGGGLTCAKEILNCNTTDEALAVLKKHGILEETMKHLMDRIQ
;
A
#
# COMPACT_ATOMS: atom_id res chain seq x y z
N MET A 1 20.27 -10.16 2.59
CA MET A 1 19.39 -11.23 2.06
C MET A 1 19.07 -10.90 0.62
N SER A 2 19.16 -11.89 -0.30
CA SER A 2 18.80 -11.65 -1.70
C SER A 2 17.29 -11.45 -1.87
N GLU A 3 16.89 -10.80 -2.98
CA GLU A 3 15.46 -10.63 -3.31
C GLU A 3 14.74 -11.97 -3.39
N THR A 4 15.35 -12.94 -4.04
CA THR A 4 14.82 -14.32 -4.15
C THR A 4 14.59 -14.94 -2.77
N ALA A 5 15.52 -14.78 -1.84
CA ALA A 5 15.40 -15.32 -0.48
C ALA A 5 14.26 -14.64 0.30
N LEU A 6 14.06 -13.33 0.10
CA LEU A 6 12.93 -12.60 0.70
C LEU A 6 11.59 -13.10 0.15
N VAL A 7 11.47 -13.24 -1.15
CA VAL A 7 10.25 -13.74 -1.80
C VAL A 7 9.93 -15.18 -1.35
N GLU A 8 10.93 -16.04 -1.28
CA GLU A 8 10.75 -17.42 -0.77
C GLU A 8 10.38 -17.46 0.72
N SER A 9 10.89 -16.52 1.52
CA SER A 9 10.50 -16.38 2.92
C SER A 9 9.00 -16.00 3.04
N ILE A 10 8.52 -15.06 2.23
CA ILE A 10 7.10 -14.70 2.17
C ILE A 10 6.25 -15.91 1.77
N ARG A 11 6.70 -16.67 0.76
CA ARG A 11 6.04 -17.89 0.31
C ARG A 11 5.90 -18.91 1.41
N ALA A 12 6.98 -19.19 2.14
CA ALA A 12 7.00 -20.15 3.23
C ALA A 12 6.05 -19.74 4.37
N GLU A 13 6.09 -18.47 4.76
CA GLU A 13 5.21 -17.94 5.80
C GLU A 13 3.73 -18.00 5.38
N MET A 14 3.42 -17.61 4.15
CA MET A 14 2.06 -17.70 3.61
C MET A 14 1.56 -19.15 3.54
N SER A 15 2.39 -20.07 3.09
CA SER A 15 2.08 -21.51 3.05
C SER A 15 1.73 -22.05 4.44
N GLN A 16 2.48 -21.63 5.46
CA GLN A 16 2.21 -22.00 6.84
C GLN A 16 0.83 -21.47 7.29
N LYS A 17 0.54 -20.21 7.04
CA LYS A 17 -0.76 -19.60 7.41
C LYS A 17 -1.93 -20.29 6.69
N ARG A 18 -1.76 -20.64 5.43
CA ARG A 18 -2.77 -21.39 4.68
C ARG A 18 -2.95 -22.81 5.24
N ALA A 19 -1.87 -23.50 5.62
CA ALA A 19 -1.95 -24.80 6.24
C ALA A 19 -2.65 -24.76 7.62
N GLU A 20 -2.54 -23.66 8.33
CA GLU A 20 -3.28 -23.40 9.57
C GLU A 20 -4.79 -23.11 9.35
N GLY A 21 -5.25 -23.10 8.10
CA GLY A 21 -6.66 -22.89 7.73
C GLY A 21 -7.06 -21.44 7.54
N MET A 22 -6.13 -20.50 7.49
CA MET A 22 -6.46 -19.10 7.24
C MET A 22 -6.91 -18.88 5.80
N GLU A 23 -8.17 -18.51 5.61
CA GLU A 23 -8.74 -18.20 4.30
C GLU A 23 -8.47 -16.76 3.87
N TYR A 24 -8.36 -15.85 4.82
CA TYR A 24 -8.03 -14.44 4.64
C TYR A 24 -6.66 -14.16 5.25
N LEU A 25 -5.84 -13.41 4.53
CA LEU A 25 -4.46 -13.13 4.92
C LEU A 25 -4.32 -11.68 5.37
N LEU A 26 -3.54 -11.46 6.43
CA LEU A 26 -3.19 -10.15 6.95
C LEU A 26 -1.74 -9.85 6.54
N VAL A 27 -1.51 -8.76 5.83
CA VAL A 27 -0.21 -8.45 5.24
C VAL A 27 0.20 -7.01 5.53
N THR A 28 1.45 -6.83 5.94
CA THR A 28 2.05 -5.50 6.10
C THR A 28 3.31 -5.37 5.25
N PRO A 29 3.40 -4.36 4.37
CA PRO A 29 4.60 -4.11 3.56
C PRO A 29 5.78 -3.53 4.35
N GLY A 30 5.55 -2.96 5.53
CA GLY A 30 6.60 -2.33 6.30
C GLY A 30 6.27 -2.18 7.78
N ASN A 31 7.22 -1.63 8.54
CA ASN A 31 7.09 -1.51 9.98
C ASN A 31 5.95 -0.58 10.40
N TYR A 32 5.70 0.51 9.67
CA TYR A 32 4.60 1.43 9.98
C TYR A 32 3.24 0.73 9.99
N GLY A 33 2.97 -0.11 9.00
CA GLY A 33 1.74 -0.91 8.95
C GLY A 33 1.68 -1.91 10.10
N ALA A 34 2.79 -2.57 10.40
CA ALA A 34 2.89 -3.52 11.50
C ALA A 34 2.67 -2.86 12.87
N ASP A 35 3.27 -1.70 13.09
CA ASP A 35 3.11 -0.95 14.35
C ASP A 35 1.69 -0.42 14.49
N TYR A 36 1.12 0.14 13.41
CA TYR A 36 -0.27 0.58 13.39
C TYR A 36 -1.24 -0.56 13.70
N LEU A 37 -1.03 -1.72 13.08
CA LEU A 37 -1.83 -2.92 13.32
C LEU A 37 -1.79 -3.33 14.80
N ARG A 38 -0.60 -3.32 15.41
CA ARG A 38 -0.40 -3.70 16.81
C ARG A 38 -1.08 -2.74 17.78
N GLU A 39 -1.00 -1.44 17.48
CA GLU A 39 -1.42 -0.37 18.40
C GLU A 39 -2.89 0.03 18.26
N HIS A 40 -3.47 -0.12 17.07
CA HIS A 40 -4.75 0.49 16.72
C HIS A 40 -5.80 -0.48 16.18
N MET A 41 -5.43 -1.73 15.90
CA MET A 41 -6.37 -2.69 15.33
C MET A 41 -6.48 -3.94 16.20
N GLU A 42 -7.72 -4.36 16.47
CA GLU A 42 -8.01 -5.61 17.17
C GLU A 42 -7.92 -6.82 16.23
N LEU A 43 -6.75 -6.98 15.61
CA LEU A 43 -6.45 -8.08 14.70
C LEU A 43 -5.25 -8.89 15.22
N PRO A 44 -5.17 -10.19 14.89
CA PRO A 44 -4.10 -11.05 15.40
C PRO A 44 -2.76 -10.69 14.74
N PHE A 45 -2.02 -9.78 15.34
CA PHE A 45 -0.72 -9.30 14.86
C PHE A 45 0.27 -10.44 14.58
N GLU A 46 0.26 -11.49 15.40
CA GLU A 46 1.13 -12.66 15.23
C GLU A 46 0.86 -13.44 13.93
N LYS A 47 -0.30 -13.22 13.31
CA LYS A 47 -0.65 -13.81 12.01
C LYS A 47 -0.27 -12.94 10.82
N ASN A 48 0.29 -11.78 11.08
CA ASN A 48 0.73 -10.84 10.04
C ASN A 48 1.88 -11.41 9.21
N ILE A 49 1.76 -11.28 7.90
CA ILE A 49 2.81 -11.62 6.92
C ILE A 49 3.48 -10.33 6.49
N LYS A 50 4.80 -10.26 6.60
CA LYS A 50 5.58 -9.11 6.14
C LYS A 50 6.01 -9.31 4.70
N CYS A 51 5.54 -8.48 3.78
CA CYS A 51 5.85 -8.64 2.35
C CYS A 51 6.88 -7.65 1.81
N SER A 52 7.41 -6.74 2.63
CA SER A 52 8.35 -5.71 2.18
C SER A 52 7.79 -4.93 0.98
N ASN A 53 8.56 -4.81 -0.09
CA ASN A 53 8.13 -4.12 -1.31
C ASN A 53 7.46 -5.05 -2.34
N TYR A 54 7.34 -6.34 -2.05
CA TYR A 54 6.89 -7.37 -2.99
C TYR A 54 5.37 -7.57 -2.94
N VAL A 55 4.62 -6.50 -3.21
CA VAL A 55 3.16 -6.52 -3.17
C VAL A 55 2.58 -7.43 -4.25
N GLY A 56 3.08 -7.30 -5.48
CA GLY A 56 2.60 -8.11 -6.61
C GLY A 56 2.82 -9.61 -6.39
N GLU A 57 4.05 -9.99 -6.06
CA GLU A 57 4.40 -11.39 -5.77
C GLU A 57 3.55 -11.95 -4.62
N THR A 58 3.28 -11.13 -3.61
CA THR A 58 2.45 -11.53 -2.47
C THR A 58 1.01 -11.80 -2.89
N ILE A 59 0.44 -10.95 -3.73
CA ILE A 59 -0.91 -11.13 -4.28
C ILE A 59 -0.97 -12.42 -5.14
N ASP A 60 0.00 -12.59 -6.04
CA ASP A 60 0.06 -13.76 -6.91
C ASP A 60 0.16 -15.06 -6.11
N MET A 61 1.01 -15.08 -5.07
CA MET A 61 1.13 -16.23 -4.17
C MET A 61 -0.19 -16.54 -3.46
N ALA A 62 -0.86 -15.50 -2.94
CA ALA A 62 -2.12 -15.66 -2.23
C ALA A 62 -3.21 -16.23 -3.15
N VAL A 63 -3.31 -15.73 -4.36
CA VAL A 63 -4.24 -16.24 -5.39
C VAL A 63 -3.92 -17.70 -5.71
N ASN A 64 -2.66 -18.03 -5.98
CA ASN A 64 -2.22 -19.39 -6.31
C ASN A 64 -2.44 -20.38 -5.16
N MET A 65 -2.39 -19.92 -3.91
CA MET A 65 -2.69 -20.73 -2.73
C MET A 65 -4.18 -20.76 -2.37
N GLY A 66 -5.06 -20.16 -3.16
CA GLY A 66 -6.50 -20.17 -2.95
C GLY A 66 -6.98 -19.34 -1.76
N ALA A 67 -6.28 -18.28 -1.40
CA ALA A 67 -6.77 -17.34 -0.39
C ALA A 67 -8.03 -16.63 -0.88
N LYS A 68 -8.99 -16.40 0.01
CA LYS A 68 -10.24 -15.72 -0.32
C LYS A 68 -10.09 -14.19 -0.33
N GLY A 69 -9.09 -13.66 0.36
CA GLY A 69 -8.81 -12.23 0.39
C GLY A 69 -7.55 -11.90 1.16
N ILE A 70 -7.09 -10.68 0.96
CA ILE A 70 -5.92 -10.12 1.64
C ILE A 70 -6.33 -8.77 2.24
N LEU A 71 -6.01 -8.56 3.51
CA LEU A 71 -6.04 -7.26 4.13
C LEU A 71 -4.62 -6.72 4.22
N PHE A 72 -4.33 -5.68 3.44
CA PHE A 72 -3.09 -4.93 3.58
C PHE A 72 -3.24 -3.80 4.58
N VAL A 73 -2.30 -3.70 5.51
CA VAL A 73 -2.16 -2.53 6.40
C VAL A 73 -0.80 -1.90 6.11
N ALA A 74 -0.83 -0.72 5.50
CA ALA A 74 0.35 -0.10 4.93
C ALA A 74 0.35 1.42 5.11
N HIS A 75 1.55 1.99 5.20
CA HIS A 75 1.71 3.45 5.13
C HIS A 75 1.43 3.95 3.71
N ILE A 76 0.75 5.09 3.62
CA ILE A 76 0.38 5.71 2.33
C ILE A 76 1.61 5.97 1.45
N GLY A 77 2.76 6.30 2.02
CA GLY A 77 4.00 6.53 1.28
C GLY A 77 4.44 5.38 0.39
N LYS A 78 4.05 4.15 0.72
CA LYS A 78 4.24 2.97 -0.13
C LYS A 78 3.03 2.68 -1.00
N PHE A 79 1.84 2.63 -0.41
CA PHE A 79 0.65 2.12 -1.07
C PHE A 79 0.04 3.08 -2.09
N VAL A 80 0.38 4.36 -2.04
CA VAL A 80 0.02 5.29 -3.12
C VAL A 80 0.50 4.80 -4.49
N LYS A 81 1.66 4.14 -4.55
CA LYS A 81 2.20 3.56 -5.79
C LYS A 81 1.34 2.44 -6.34
N VAL A 82 0.73 1.63 -5.47
CA VAL A 82 -0.17 0.53 -5.86
C VAL A 82 -1.38 1.06 -6.62
N ALA A 83 -1.88 2.25 -6.28
CA ALA A 83 -2.97 2.90 -7.00
C ALA A 83 -2.64 3.21 -8.47
N SER A 84 -1.37 3.27 -8.84
CA SER A 84 -0.90 3.41 -10.21
C SER A 84 -0.47 2.09 -10.86
N GLY A 85 -0.74 0.96 -10.22
CA GLY A 85 -0.37 -0.36 -10.72
C GLY A 85 1.09 -0.73 -10.50
N ILE A 86 1.81 -0.01 -9.64
CA ILE A 86 3.19 -0.32 -9.29
C ILE A 86 3.19 -1.36 -8.17
N MET A 87 3.57 -2.59 -8.48
CA MET A 87 3.45 -3.74 -7.59
C MET A 87 4.73 -4.06 -6.81
N ASN A 88 5.88 -3.48 -7.19
CA ASN A 88 7.07 -3.42 -6.34
C ASN A 88 7.25 -1.98 -5.87
N THR A 89 7.05 -1.75 -4.58
CA THR A 89 7.00 -0.39 -4.00
C THR A 89 8.37 0.21 -3.67
N HIS A 90 9.46 -0.48 -3.98
CA HIS A 90 10.80 0.07 -3.78
C HIS A 90 11.02 1.28 -4.70
N SER A 91 11.60 2.36 -4.17
CA SER A 91 11.86 3.60 -4.93
C SER A 91 12.79 3.38 -6.13
N HIS A 92 13.65 2.37 -6.07
CA HIS A 92 14.51 1.94 -7.17
C HIS A 92 13.72 1.43 -8.38
N SER A 93 12.56 0.81 -8.15
CA SER A 93 11.71 0.29 -9.23
C SER A 93 10.90 1.40 -9.89
N ALA A 94 10.28 2.27 -9.10
CA ALA A 94 9.51 3.40 -9.58
C ALA A 94 9.18 4.37 -8.44
N ASP A 95 9.00 5.63 -8.78
CA ASP A 95 8.48 6.64 -7.88
C ASP A 95 7.54 7.59 -8.65
N THR A 96 6.23 7.32 -8.56
CA THR A 96 5.17 8.13 -9.17
C THR A 96 4.20 8.65 -8.10
N ARG A 97 4.69 8.83 -6.86
CA ARG A 97 3.82 9.18 -5.73
C ARG A 97 3.10 10.50 -5.93
N MET A 98 3.81 11.54 -6.37
CA MET A 98 3.23 12.87 -6.58
C MET A 98 2.28 12.88 -7.78
N GLU A 99 2.63 12.23 -8.86
CA GLU A 99 1.80 12.08 -10.05
C GLU A 99 0.50 11.33 -9.73
N THR A 100 0.60 10.28 -8.95
CA THR A 100 -0.57 9.49 -8.52
C THR A 100 -1.51 10.31 -7.62
N LEU A 101 -0.95 11.01 -6.64
CA LEU A 101 -1.74 11.90 -5.77
C LEU A 101 -2.35 13.04 -6.57
N CYS A 102 -1.60 13.64 -7.49
CA CYS A 102 -2.07 14.69 -8.38
C CYS A 102 -3.27 14.23 -9.22
N ALA A 103 -3.16 13.08 -9.88
CA ALA A 103 -4.23 12.54 -10.71
C ALA A 103 -5.51 12.29 -9.88
N ASN A 104 -5.39 11.75 -8.68
CA ASN A 104 -6.54 11.52 -7.81
C ASN A 104 -7.09 12.81 -7.19
N ALA A 105 -6.26 13.82 -6.96
CA ALA A 105 -6.71 15.16 -6.57
C ALA A 105 -7.55 15.81 -7.67
N VAL A 106 -7.15 15.66 -8.93
CA VAL A 106 -7.95 16.17 -10.07
C VAL A 106 -9.30 15.45 -10.14
N ARG A 107 -9.34 14.13 -9.94
CA ARG A 107 -10.62 13.39 -9.86
C ARG A 107 -11.50 13.89 -8.73
N ALA A 108 -10.90 14.32 -7.64
CA ALA A 108 -11.61 14.90 -6.47
C ALA A 108 -12.04 16.35 -6.66
N GLY A 109 -11.81 16.95 -7.83
CA GLY A 109 -12.17 18.33 -8.14
C GLY A 109 -11.05 19.35 -7.92
N GLY A 110 -9.82 18.89 -7.68
CA GLY A 110 -8.66 19.78 -7.54
C GLY A 110 -8.35 20.53 -8.84
N GLY A 111 -8.12 21.83 -8.71
CA GLY A 111 -7.76 22.69 -9.84
C GLY A 111 -6.26 22.65 -10.16
N LEU A 112 -5.87 23.44 -11.17
CA LEU A 112 -4.49 23.49 -11.67
C LEU A 112 -3.48 23.94 -10.59
N THR A 113 -3.88 24.90 -9.73
CA THR A 113 -3.01 25.37 -8.63
C THR A 113 -2.69 24.25 -7.66
N CYS A 114 -3.71 23.50 -7.22
CA CYS A 114 -3.55 22.34 -6.35
C CYS A 114 -2.66 21.27 -7.02
N ALA A 115 -2.91 20.96 -8.28
CA ALA A 115 -2.13 19.98 -9.04
C ALA A 115 -0.65 20.35 -9.09
N LYS A 116 -0.33 21.61 -9.39
CA LYS A 116 1.06 22.10 -9.43
C LYS A 116 1.73 22.06 -8.06
N GLU A 117 1.00 22.43 -7.00
CA GLU A 117 1.53 22.36 -5.63
C GLU A 117 1.90 20.90 -5.27
N ILE A 118 1.04 19.94 -5.58
CA ILE A 118 1.30 18.52 -5.32
C ILE A 118 2.53 18.05 -6.10
N LEU A 119 2.63 18.35 -7.37
CA LEU A 119 3.76 17.94 -8.21
C LEU A 119 5.10 18.52 -7.75
N ASN A 120 5.10 19.62 -7.01
CA ASN A 120 6.30 20.23 -6.44
C ASN A 120 6.66 19.68 -5.05
N CYS A 121 5.84 18.81 -4.46
CA CYS A 121 6.14 18.17 -3.18
C CYS A 121 7.20 17.07 -3.35
N ASN A 122 7.97 16.85 -2.29
CA ASN A 122 8.97 15.78 -2.23
C ASN A 122 8.49 14.55 -1.45
N THR A 123 7.56 14.77 -0.52
CA THR A 123 7.04 13.72 0.36
C THR A 123 5.53 13.60 0.27
N THR A 124 5.01 12.42 0.61
CA THR A 124 3.56 12.21 0.71
C THR A 124 2.94 13.10 1.79
N ASP A 125 3.62 13.33 2.90
CA ASP A 125 3.12 14.20 3.97
C ASP A 125 2.92 15.64 3.48
N GLU A 126 3.86 16.17 2.72
CA GLU A 126 3.71 17.49 2.08
C GLU A 126 2.50 17.53 1.14
N ALA A 127 2.34 16.50 0.31
CA ALA A 127 1.22 16.40 -0.61
C ALA A 127 -0.13 16.30 0.11
N LEU A 128 -0.21 15.52 1.20
CA LEU A 128 -1.41 15.44 2.03
C LEU A 128 -1.75 16.79 2.66
N ALA A 129 -0.76 17.57 3.08
CA ALA A 129 -0.97 18.93 3.59
C ALA A 129 -1.55 19.85 2.52
N VAL A 130 -1.10 19.75 1.27
CA VAL A 130 -1.66 20.48 0.12
C VAL A 130 -3.13 20.09 -0.09
N LEU A 131 -3.45 18.80 -0.11
CA LEU A 131 -4.82 18.30 -0.26
C LEU A 131 -5.74 18.81 0.85
N LYS A 132 -5.24 18.83 2.08
CA LYS A 132 -5.98 19.36 3.23
C LYS A 132 -6.24 20.87 3.10
N LYS A 133 -5.23 21.62 2.70
CA LYS A 133 -5.33 23.07 2.42
C LYS A 133 -6.40 23.38 1.39
N HIS A 134 -6.54 22.58 0.35
CA HIS A 134 -7.54 22.74 -0.71
C HIS A 134 -8.89 22.09 -0.37
N GLY A 135 -9.04 21.45 0.80
CA GLY A 135 -10.30 20.87 1.26
C GLY A 135 -10.74 19.61 0.53
N ILE A 136 -9.83 18.91 -0.15
CA ILE A 136 -10.13 17.73 -0.97
C ILE A 136 -9.40 16.46 -0.50
N LEU A 137 -8.84 16.45 0.71
CA LEU A 137 -8.10 15.31 1.21
C LEU A 137 -8.94 14.02 1.24
N GLU A 138 -10.12 14.08 1.87
CA GLU A 138 -10.97 12.90 2.03
C GLU A 138 -11.42 12.33 0.68
N GLU A 139 -11.87 13.19 -0.22
CA GLU A 139 -12.33 12.77 -1.53
C GLU A 139 -11.18 12.20 -2.38
N THR A 140 -10.00 12.80 -2.29
CA THR A 140 -8.80 12.28 -2.95
C THR A 140 -8.44 10.89 -2.42
N MET A 141 -8.54 10.69 -1.09
CA MET A 141 -8.26 9.38 -0.48
C MET A 141 -9.26 8.31 -0.89
N LYS A 142 -10.53 8.66 -1.09
CA LYS A 142 -11.52 7.72 -1.65
C LYS A 142 -11.15 7.27 -3.05
N HIS A 143 -10.84 8.20 -3.94
CA HIS A 143 -10.39 7.88 -5.30
C HIS A 143 -9.13 7.04 -5.31
N LEU A 144 -8.17 7.35 -4.41
CA LEU A 144 -6.95 6.57 -4.27
C LEU A 144 -7.26 5.13 -3.82
N MET A 145 -8.14 4.97 -2.82
CA MET A 145 -8.53 3.65 -2.31
C MET A 145 -9.25 2.82 -3.38
N ASP A 146 -10.15 3.43 -4.14
CA ASP A 146 -10.85 2.75 -5.25
C ASP A 146 -9.87 2.23 -6.31
N ARG A 147 -8.71 2.87 -6.46
CA ARG A 147 -7.67 2.44 -7.40
C ARG A 147 -6.79 1.33 -6.83
N ILE A 148 -6.72 1.19 -5.52
CA ILE A 148 -5.94 0.14 -4.84
C ILE A 148 -6.74 -1.17 -4.74
N GLN A 149 -8.03 -1.09 -4.49
CA GLN A 149 -8.93 -2.24 -4.39
C GLN A 149 -9.27 -2.86 -5.75
#